data_4747b56ae84b6e0f98dd90287577086b
#
_entry.id   4747b56ae84b6e0f98dd90287577086b
#
_cell.length_a   1.000
_cell.length_b   1.000
_cell.length_c   1.000
_cell.angle_alpha   90.00
_cell.angle_beta   90.00
_cell.angle_gamma   90.00
#
_symmetry.space_group_name_H-M   'P 1'
#
loop_
_entity.id
_entity.type
_entity.pdbx_description
1 polymer ?
#
loop_
_entity_poly.entity_id
_entity_poly.type
_entity_poly.pdbx_seq_one_letter_code
_entity_poly.pdbx_strand_id
1 'polypeptide(L)'
;MRFLLRLFVAAILCFAAFYSDAMAREQPNIIVILADDLGYSDLGCFGGEINTPTLDSLAENGLRCTQMYSTARCCPSRASLLTGLYQHQAGVGHMVYRNWGEGYEGSLNENCITLGEALKSAGYETFMSGKWHVAAHKEPPAHSLPENRGFDRSTAVRTHIDSYWKVLAGCDIYRDGKILIDGDNEKTNLRNPYKPDQDFYTTNFFTDVAIEYMEDTLRTDEKPFFLYLAYNAPHFPLEAPDEIITEYEHQFEDPEWLTTWGSGWDDMRQKKFLRQKKLGVVTQKQQLPQDNLQLRHTCLYQYLHKHPKDIV
;
A
#
# COMPACT_ATOMS: atom_id res chain seq x y z
N MET A 1 -45.20 -47.68 4.51
CA MET A 1 -43.74 -47.64 4.41
C MET A 1 -43.21 -46.64 3.35
N ARG A 2 -43.69 -46.63 2.12
CA ARG A 2 -43.23 -45.69 1.06
C ARG A 2 -43.59 -44.22 1.34
N PHE A 3 -44.69 -43.92 2.01
CA PHE A 3 -45.13 -42.54 2.38
C PHE A 3 -44.25 -41.96 3.48
N LEU A 4 -43.94 -42.71 4.51
CA LEU A 4 -43.04 -42.29 5.60
C LEU A 4 -41.60 -42.04 5.12
N LEU A 5 -41.13 -42.86 4.17
CA LEU A 5 -39.81 -42.68 3.55
C LEU A 5 -39.72 -41.39 2.73
N ARG A 6 -40.81 -41.03 2.01
CA ARG A 6 -40.87 -39.76 1.25
C ARG A 6 -40.87 -38.52 2.17
N LEU A 7 -41.58 -38.57 3.30
CA LEU A 7 -41.56 -37.49 4.30
C LEU A 7 -40.19 -37.36 4.96
N PHE A 8 -39.52 -38.49 5.23
CA PHE A 8 -38.20 -38.46 5.82
C PHE A 8 -37.14 -37.88 4.85
N VAL A 9 -37.20 -38.27 3.57
CA VAL A 9 -36.33 -37.70 2.53
C VAL A 9 -36.59 -36.22 2.30
N ALA A 10 -37.87 -35.80 2.28
CA ALA A 10 -38.22 -34.38 2.17
C ALA A 10 -37.72 -33.54 3.39
N ALA A 11 -37.82 -34.09 4.61
CA ALA A 11 -37.29 -33.46 5.81
C ALA A 11 -35.77 -33.31 5.78
N ILE A 12 -35.05 -34.37 5.29
CA ILE A 12 -33.59 -34.27 5.14
C ILE A 12 -33.20 -33.23 4.09
N LEU A 13 -33.91 -33.18 2.95
CA LEU A 13 -33.63 -32.18 1.91
C LEU A 13 -33.93 -30.76 2.38
N CYS A 14 -35.02 -30.55 3.11
CA CYS A 14 -35.30 -29.23 3.76
C CYS A 14 -34.24 -28.89 4.79
N PHE A 15 -33.82 -29.84 5.63
CA PHE A 15 -32.78 -29.63 6.63
C PHE A 15 -31.44 -29.31 5.99
N ALA A 16 -31.08 -30.01 4.91
CA ALA A 16 -29.88 -29.75 4.13
C ALA A 16 -29.92 -28.37 3.44
N ALA A 17 -31.08 -27.93 2.94
CA ALA A 17 -31.26 -26.60 2.37
C ALA A 17 -31.14 -25.51 3.45
N PHE A 18 -31.77 -25.68 4.61
CA PHE A 18 -31.63 -24.76 5.75
C PHE A 18 -30.20 -24.73 6.31
N TYR A 19 -29.49 -25.85 6.32
CA TYR A 19 -28.10 -25.89 6.77
C TYR A 19 -27.15 -25.26 5.76
N SER A 20 -27.42 -25.33 4.44
CA SER A 20 -26.58 -24.66 3.45
C SER A 20 -26.72 -23.13 3.50
N ASP A 21 -27.92 -22.59 3.77
CA ASP A 21 -28.10 -21.13 3.98
C ASP A 21 -27.48 -20.63 5.29
N ALA A 22 -27.54 -21.42 6.36
CA ALA A 22 -26.95 -21.05 7.65
C ALA A 22 -25.40 -21.09 7.65
N MET A 23 -24.78 -21.72 6.65
CA MET A 23 -23.33 -21.80 6.49
C MET A 23 -22.80 -20.91 5.37
N ALA A 24 -23.64 -20.17 4.66
CA ALA A 24 -23.22 -19.09 3.79
C ALA A 24 -22.70 -17.94 4.66
N ARG A 25 -21.46 -18.07 5.14
CA ARG A 25 -20.73 -17.00 5.77
C ARG A 25 -20.65 -15.89 4.75
N GLU A 26 -21.23 -14.72 5.05
CA GLU A 26 -21.06 -13.56 4.18
C GLU A 26 -19.57 -13.35 3.96
N GLN A 27 -19.15 -13.36 2.69
CA GLN A 27 -17.76 -13.08 2.34
C GLN A 27 -17.50 -11.59 2.61
N PRO A 28 -16.54 -11.24 3.50
CA PRO A 28 -16.29 -9.86 3.81
C PRO A 28 -15.64 -9.12 2.64
N ASN A 29 -15.88 -7.84 2.50
CA ASN A 29 -15.06 -6.99 1.66
C ASN A 29 -13.62 -6.97 2.20
N ILE A 30 -12.63 -6.97 1.31
CA ILE A 30 -11.22 -7.00 1.65
C ILE A 30 -10.53 -5.78 1.06
N ILE A 31 -9.89 -4.98 1.92
CA ILE A 31 -9.12 -3.82 1.50
C ILE A 31 -7.68 -4.01 2.00
N VAL A 32 -6.73 -4.00 1.08
CA VAL A 32 -5.30 -3.96 1.39
C VAL A 32 -4.77 -2.58 1.05
N ILE A 33 -4.39 -1.81 2.06
CA ILE A 33 -3.75 -0.50 1.90
C ILE A 33 -2.25 -0.67 2.10
N LEU A 34 -1.47 -0.28 1.11
CA LEU A 34 -0.02 -0.31 1.16
C LEU A 34 0.55 1.09 1.02
N ALA A 35 1.29 1.54 2.03
CA ALA A 35 2.12 2.75 1.97
C ALA A 35 3.54 2.39 1.53
N ASP A 36 4.16 3.22 0.68
CA ASP A 36 5.50 2.97 0.15
C ASP A 36 6.54 3.74 0.97
N ASP A 37 7.53 3.03 1.49
CA ASP A 37 8.61 3.55 2.35
C ASP A 37 8.15 4.13 3.71
N LEU A 38 6.96 3.74 4.20
CA LEU A 38 6.50 4.11 5.54
C LEU A 38 7.31 3.36 6.61
N GLY A 39 7.90 4.11 7.54
CA GLY A 39 8.69 3.55 8.62
C GLY A 39 7.83 2.87 9.69
N TYR A 40 8.41 1.88 10.36
CA TYR A 40 7.75 1.10 11.43
C TYR A 40 7.11 1.97 12.52
N SER A 41 7.72 3.11 12.85
CA SER A 41 7.30 3.98 13.95
C SER A 41 6.75 5.34 13.48
N ASP A 42 6.27 5.44 12.24
CA ASP A 42 5.76 6.71 11.71
C ASP A 42 4.28 6.92 12.05
N LEU A 43 3.53 5.83 12.28
CA LEU A 43 2.15 5.91 12.73
C LEU A 43 2.04 6.14 14.23
N GLY A 44 1.03 6.89 14.67
CA GLY A 44 0.74 7.17 16.08
C GLY A 44 0.62 5.91 16.94
N CYS A 45 -0.11 4.90 16.46
CA CYS A 45 -0.26 3.60 17.14
C CYS A 45 1.06 2.81 17.30
N PHE A 46 2.10 3.16 16.57
CA PHE A 46 3.47 2.64 16.72
C PHE A 46 4.43 3.64 17.38
N GLY A 47 3.93 4.74 17.92
CA GLY A 47 4.71 5.75 18.66
C GLY A 47 5.23 6.89 17.78
N GLY A 48 4.67 7.06 16.58
CA GLY A 48 4.96 8.17 15.68
C GLY A 48 4.55 9.54 16.25
N GLU A 49 5.14 10.59 15.72
CA GLU A 49 4.84 11.98 16.07
C GLU A 49 3.67 12.55 15.29
N ILE A 50 3.35 11.94 14.13
CA ILE A 50 2.30 12.40 13.22
C ILE A 50 0.95 11.90 13.71
N ASN A 51 -0.07 12.77 13.65
CA ASN A 51 -1.44 12.40 13.97
C ASN A 51 -2.00 11.48 12.88
N THR A 52 -2.32 10.25 13.24
CA THR A 52 -2.90 9.25 12.33
C THR A 52 -4.20 8.66 12.89
N PRO A 53 -5.23 9.50 13.20
CA PRO A 53 -6.36 9.10 14.02
C PRO A 53 -7.15 7.93 13.43
N THR A 54 -7.32 7.89 12.11
CA THR A 54 -8.05 6.80 11.43
C THR A 54 -7.27 5.48 11.51
N LEU A 55 -5.95 5.51 11.27
CA LEU A 55 -5.11 4.31 11.35
C LEU A 55 -4.94 3.85 12.81
N ASP A 56 -4.86 4.79 13.75
CA ASP A 56 -4.81 4.49 15.18
C ASP A 56 -6.11 3.82 15.65
N SER A 57 -7.27 4.28 15.17
CA SER A 57 -8.57 3.64 15.43
C SER A 57 -8.65 2.23 14.86
N LEU A 58 -8.09 1.98 13.67
CA LEU A 58 -8.00 0.61 13.12
C LEU A 58 -7.14 -0.28 14.01
N ALA A 59 -6.03 0.24 14.52
CA ALA A 59 -5.14 -0.49 15.43
C ALA A 59 -5.79 -0.78 16.80
N GLU A 60 -6.64 0.11 17.30
CA GLU A 60 -7.37 -0.06 18.55
C GLU A 60 -8.49 -1.11 18.44
N ASN A 61 -9.19 -1.14 17.30
CA ASN A 61 -10.33 -2.03 17.07
C ASN A 61 -9.98 -3.32 16.33
N GLY A 62 -8.71 -3.49 15.93
CA GLY A 62 -8.23 -4.62 15.15
C GLY A 62 -6.98 -5.29 15.72
N LEU A 63 -6.21 -5.90 14.84
CA LEU A 63 -4.96 -6.56 15.18
C LEU A 63 -3.77 -5.72 14.76
N ARG A 64 -2.94 -5.30 15.73
CA ARG A 64 -1.69 -4.60 15.49
C ARG A 64 -0.51 -5.60 15.50
N CYS A 65 0.06 -5.85 14.32
CA CYS A 65 1.19 -6.76 14.16
C CYS A 65 2.52 -6.04 14.44
N THR A 66 3.26 -6.47 15.47
CA THR A 66 4.56 -5.89 15.85
C THR A 66 5.75 -6.66 15.28
N GLN A 67 5.51 -7.79 14.62
CA GLN A 67 6.52 -8.68 14.04
C GLN A 67 6.14 -9.02 12.60
N MET A 68 5.98 -7.98 11.77
CA MET A 68 5.71 -8.14 10.34
C MET A 68 6.89 -7.59 9.55
N TYR A 69 7.40 -8.39 8.63
CA TYR A 69 8.60 -8.08 7.86
C TYR A 69 8.28 -8.01 6.36
N SER A 70 8.82 -7.02 5.69
CA SER A 70 8.84 -6.92 4.23
C SER A 70 10.14 -7.50 3.67
N THR A 71 10.30 -7.49 2.35
CA THR A 71 11.55 -7.90 1.68
C THR A 71 12.49 -6.71 1.44
N ALA A 72 12.38 -5.67 2.24
CA ALA A 72 13.23 -4.48 2.30
C ALA A 72 13.29 -3.60 1.04
N ARG A 73 12.57 -3.92 -0.03
CA ARG A 73 12.45 -3.12 -1.27
C ARG A 73 11.03 -3.16 -1.80
N CYS A 74 10.62 -2.09 -2.51
CA CYS A 74 9.24 -1.93 -3.02
C CYS A 74 8.81 -3.06 -3.96
N CYS A 75 9.53 -3.33 -5.05
CA CYS A 75 9.14 -4.36 -6.01
C CYS A 75 9.07 -5.77 -5.40
N PRO A 76 10.12 -6.26 -4.71
CA PRO A 76 10.09 -7.57 -4.06
C PRO A 76 9.00 -7.69 -2.99
N SER A 77 8.78 -6.65 -2.17
CA SER A 77 7.74 -6.66 -1.13
C SER A 77 6.35 -6.75 -1.73
N ARG A 78 6.09 -6.00 -2.82
CA ARG A 78 4.81 -6.06 -3.54
C ARG A 78 4.59 -7.42 -4.17
N ALA A 79 5.62 -8.01 -4.78
CA ALA A 79 5.53 -9.36 -5.35
C ALA A 79 5.18 -10.39 -4.27
N SER A 80 5.87 -10.38 -3.13
CA SER A 80 5.59 -11.30 -2.02
C SER A 80 4.20 -11.08 -1.41
N LEU A 81 3.78 -9.82 -1.22
CA LEU A 81 2.45 -9.48 -0.71
C LEU A 81 1.35 -9.98 -1.64
N LEU A 82 1.49 -9.73 -2.95
CA LEU A 82 0.47 -10.06 -3.93
C LEU A 82 0.35 -11.57 -4.20
N THR A 83 1.44 -12.34 -4.01
CA THR A 83 1.46 -13.76 -4.40
C THR A 83 1.53 -14.73 -3.22
N GLY A 84 1.88 -14.25 -2.03
CA GLY A 84 2.16 -15.12 -0.87
C GLY A 84 3.43 -15.95 -1.01
N LEU A 85 4.25 -15.70 -2.03
CA LEU A 85 5.49 -16.42 -2.31
C LEU A 85 6.71 -15.58 -1.93
N TYR A 86 7.88 -16.20 -1.85
CA TYR A 86 9.12 -15.45 -1.88
C TYR A 86 9.25 -14.73 -3.23
N GLN A 87 9.73 -13.50 -3.20
CA GLN A 87 9.85 -12.63 -4.35
C GLN A 87 10.62 -13.26 -5.53
N HIS A 88 11.62 -14.11 -5.25
CA HIS A 88 12.37 -14.84 -6.26
C HIS A 88 11.52 -15.90 -6.99
N GLN A 89 10.61 -16.54 -6.27
CA GLN A 89 9.68 -17.51 -6.86
C GLN A 89 8.66 -16.82 -7.78
N ALA A 90 8.33 -15.55 -7.45
CA ALA A 90 7.43 -14.74 -8.26
C ALA A 90 8.13 -14.00 -9.42
N GLY A 91 9.47 -14.12 -9.58
CA GLY A 91 10.23 -13.50 -10.66
C GLY A 91 10.74 -12.08 -10.36
N VAL A 92 10.49 -11.56 -9.16
CA VAL A 92 10.81 -10.16 -8.78
C VAL A 92 11.77 -10.14 -7.58
N GLY A 93 12.87 -10.89 -7.67
CA GLY A 93 13.90 -10.94 -6.64
C GLY A 93 14.64 -9.63 -6.41
N HIS A 94 14.54 -8.67 -7.34
CA HIS A 94 15.13 -7.34 -7.29
C HIS A 94 14.20 -6.30 -7.94
N MET A 95 14.74 -5.12 -8.27
CA MET A 95 13.99 -4.05 -8.97
C MET A 95 13.65 -4.45 -10.41
N VAL A 96 12.57 -3.89 -10.94
CA VAL A 96 11.99 -4.24 -12.26
C VAL A 96 12.64 -3.55 -13.46
N TYR A 97 13.90 -3.14 -13.35
CA TYR A 97 14.58 -2.39 -14.42
C TYR A 97 14.95 -3.26 -15.61
N ARG A 98 15.25 -4.54 -15.40
CA ARG A 98 15.59 -5.51 -16.45
C ARG A 98 15.55 -6.94 -15.95
N ASN A 99 15.47 -7.87 -16.88
CA ASN A 99 15.60 -9.30 -16.64
C ASN A 99 17.07 -9.70 -16.44
N TRP A 100 17.37 -10.36 -15.31
CA TRP A 100 18.69 -10.88 -14.95
C TRP A 100 18.70 -12.41 -14.83
N GLY A 101 17.65 -13.09 -15.28
CA GLY A 101 17.48 -14.53 -15.23
C GLY A 101 16.47 -14.99 -14.22
N GLU A 102 16.44 -16.30 -13.98
CA GLU A 102 15.46 -16.97 -13.11
C GLU A 102 15.44 -16.39 -11.70
N GLY A 103 14.24 -16.08 -11.21
CA GLY A 103 14.01 -15.41 -9.95
C GLY A 103 14.23 -13.90 -9.95
N TYR A 104 14.76 -13.35 -11.06
CA TYR A 104 15.09 -11.94 -11.25
C TYR A 104 14.63 -11.45 -12.62
N GLU A 105 13.52 -11.97 -13.09
CA GLU A 105 12.94 -11.63 -14.41
C GLU A 105 12.54 -10.16 -14.51
N GLY A 106 12.37 -9.48 -13.36
CA GLY A 106 11.95 -8.09 -13.29
C GLY A 106 10.45 -7.89 -13.58
N SER A 107 9.69 -8.97 -13.59
CA SER A 107 8.24 -8.99 -13.75
C SER A 107 7.67 -10.19 -13.01
N LEU A 108 6.42 -10.11 -12.56
CA LEU A 108 5.72 -11.31 -12.10
C LEU A 108 5.71 -12.35 -13.21
N ASN A 109 6.16 -13.54 -12.90
CA ASN A 109 6.17 -14.66 -13.83
C ASN A 109 4.80 -15.38 -13.88
N GLU A 110 4.67 -16.35 -14.81
CA GLU A 110 3.43 -17.10 -15.02
C GLU A 110 3.26 -18.27 -14.02
N ASN A 111 4.26 -18.53 -13.18
CA ASN A 111 4.24 -19.63 -12.20
C ASN A 111 3.63 -19.22 -10.84
N CYS A 112 3.20 -17.99 -10.71
CA CYS A 112 2.54 -17.47 -9.50
C CYS A 112 1.14 -16.97 -9.83
N ILE A 113 0.25 -17.02 -8.85
CA ILE A 113 -1.06 -16.35 -8.87
C ILE A 113 -1.05 -15.19 -7.89
N THR A 114 -1.78 -14.14 -8.20
CA THR A 114 -1.93 -12.98 -7.32
C THR A 114 -3.16 -13.09 -6.42
N LEU A 115 -3.23 -12.25 -5.38
CA LEU A 115 -4.44 -12.06 -4.58
C LEU A 115 -5.64 -11.67 -5.46
N GLY A 116 -5.42 -10.86 -6.50
CA GLY A 116 -6.46 -10.51 -7.47
C GLY A 116 -7.02 -11.75 -8.18
N GLU A 117 -6.15 -12.59 -8.74
CA GLU A 117 -6.56 -13.83 -9.42
C GLU A 117 -7.25 -14.82 -8.47
N ALA A 118 -6.71 -14.98 -7.25
CA ALA A 118 -7.27 -15.89 -6.25
C ALA A 118 -8.66 -15.45 -5.78
N LEU A 119 -8.83 -14.17 -5.44
CA LEU A 119 -10.09 -13.62 -4.94
C LEU A 119 -11.13 -13.50 -6.06
N LYS A 120 -10.73 -13.15 -7.27
CA LYS A 120 -11.61 -13.19 -8.45
C LYS A 120 -12.18 -14.59 -8.66
N SER A 121 -11.36 -15.64 -8.54
CA SER A 121 -11.81 -17.03 -8.65
C SER A 121 -12.77 -17.45 -7.51
N ALA A 122 -12.69 -16.75 -6.37
CA ALA A 122 -13.60 -16.92 -5.23
C ALA A 122 -14.88 -16.06 -5.31
N GLY A 123 -15.10 -15.36 -6.43
CA GLY A 123 -16.33 -14.60 -6.70
C GLY A 123 -16.29 -13.13 -6.29
N TYR A 124 -15.14 -12.61 -5.87
CA TYR A 124 -14.96 -11.18 -5.58
C TYR A 124 -14.88 -10.35 -6.85
N GLU A 125 -15.41 -9.12 -6.79
CA GLU A 125 -14.98 -8.06 -7.69
C GLU A 125 -13.62 -7.52 -7.23
N THR A 126 -12.70 -7.30 -8.17
CA THR A 126 -11.29 -7.07 -7.82
C THR A 126 -10.80 -5.76 -8.40
N PHE A 127 -10.28 -4.89 -7.53
CA PHE A 127 -9.90 -3.52 -7.85
C PHE A 127 -8.47 -3.20 -7.44
N MET A 128 -7.82 -2.39 -8.25
CA MET A 128 -6.52 -1.83 -7.93
C MET A 128 -6.51 -0.31 -8.15
N SER A 129 -5.96 0.43 -7.20
CA SER A 129 -5.67 1.86 -7.33
C SER A 129 -4.29 2.17 -6.78
N GLY A 130 -3.40 2.80 -7.59
CA GLY A 130 -2.08 3.26 -7.14
C GLY A 130 -0.89 2.59 -7.83
N LYS A 131 0.19 2.37 -7.09
CA LYS A 131 1.47 1.86 -7.60
C LYS A 131 1.47 0.35 -7.77
N TRP A 132 1.74 -0.12 -9.00
CA TRP A 132 1.90 -1.55 -9.30
C TRP A 132 3.30 -2.07 -8.99
N HIS A 133 4.28 -1.67 -9.73
CA HIS A 133 5.73 -1.86 -9.54
C HIS A 133 6.21 -3.33 -9.45
N VAL A 134 5.51 -4.24 -10.10
CA VAL A 134 5.89 -5.67 -10.24
C VAL A 134 5.88 -6.14 -11.69
N ALA A 135 6.02 -5.20 -12.62
CA ALA A 135 6.17 -5.42 -14.04
C ALA A 135 7.38 -4.63 -14.55
N ALA A 136 8.05 -5.12 -15.58
CA ALA A 136 9.22 -4.49 -16.16
C ALA A 136 8.97 -3.01 -16.50
N HIS A 137 9.96 -2.15 -16.21
CA HIS A 137 9.85 -0.71 -16.45
C HIS A 137 9.67 -0.37 -17.93
N LYS A 138 10.41 -1.06 -18.79
CA LYS A 138 10.29 -0.92 -20.24
C LYS A 138 9.70 -2.19 -20.83
N GLU A 139 8.72 -2.03 -21.72
CA GLU A 139 8.09 -3.13 -22.46
C GLU A 139 7.67 -4.30 -21.53
N PRO A 140 6.82 -4.02 -20.51
CA PRO A 140 6.41 -5.06 -19.57
C PRO A 140 5.68 -6.19 -20.31
N PRO A 141 5.96 -7.47 -19.97
CA PRO A 141 5.18 -8.57 -20.50
C PRO A 141 3.69 -8.41 -20.14
N ALA A 142 2.81 -8.61 -21.10
CA ALA A 142 1.37 -8.40 -20.89
C ALA A 142 0.83 -9.18 -19.69
N HIS A 143 1.30 -10.41 -19.47
CA HIS A 143 0.88 -11.25 -18.34
C HIS A 143 1.26 -10.69 -16.97
N SER A 144 2.14 -9.71 -16.88
CA SER A 144 2.58 -9.11 -15.62
C SER A 144 1.84 -7.81 -15.25
N LEU A 145 0.91 -7.35 -16.09
CA LEU A 145 0.16 -6.11 -15.89
C LEU A 145 -1.10 -6.33 -15.04
N PRO A 146 -1.59 -5.34 -14.29
CA PRO A 146 -2.72 -5.47 -13.37
C PRO A 146 -3.95 -6.09 -14.04
N GLU A 147 -4.32 -5.61 -15.23
CA GLU A 147 -5.47 -6.06 -16.00
C GLU A 147 -5.41 -7.54 -16.40
N ASN A 148 -4.22 -8.14 -16.38
CA ASN A 148 -3.99 -9.55 -16.68
C ASN A 148 -3.61 -10.37 -15.45
N ARG A 149 -3.62 -9.74 -14.26
CA ARG A 149 -3.31 -10.36 -12.96
C ARG A 149 -4.49 -10.32 -11.99
N GLY A 150 -5.70 -10.48 -12.56
CA GLY A 150 -6.91 -10.74 -11.81
C GLY A 150 -7.64 -9.51 -11.31
N PHE A 151 -7.29 -8.30 -11.72
CA PHE A 151 -8.05 -7.10 -11.39
C PHE A 151 -9.07 -6.79 -12.48
N ASP A 152 -10.36 -6.71 -12.09
CA ASP A 152 -11.47 -6.37 -13.00
C ASP A 152 -11.39 -4.92 -13.43
N ARG A 153 -10.97 -4.03 -12.50
CA ARG A 153 -10.70 -2.62 -12.77
C ARG A 153 -9.37 -2.24 -12.13
N SER A 154 -8.58 -1.47 -12.84
CA SER A 154 -7.30 -0.99 -12.33
C SER A 154 -7.03 0.45 -12.75
N THR A 155 -6.57 1.28 -11.82
CA THR A 155 -5.97 2.58 -12.13
C THR A 155 -4.61 2.62 -11.47
N ALA A 156 -3.56 2.55 -12.30
CA ALA A 156 -2.22 2.29 -11.80
C ALA A 156 -1.14 3.12 -12.49
N VAL A 157 -0.16 3.58 -11.71
CA VAL A 157 1.17 3.85 -12.22
C VAL A 157 1.97 2.55 -12.20
N ARG A 158 2.59 2.20 -13.33
CA ARG A 158 3.25 0.89 -13.47
C ARG A 158 4.58 0.80 -12.73
N THR A 159 5.21 1.94 -12.46
CA THR A 159 6.53 2.04 -11.84
C THR A 159 6.49 2.90 -10.56
N HIS A 160 7.11 4.04 -10.56
CA HIS A 160 7.11 5.04 -9.50
C HIS A 160 6.62 6.37 -10.05
N ILE A 161 6.46 7.35 -9.19
CA ILE A 161 6.17 8.74 -9.55
C ILE A 161 7.37 9.61 -9.16
N ASP A 162 7.62 10.64 -9.96
CA ASP A 162 8.68 11.63 -9.71
C ASP A 162 8.13 12.97 -9.20
N SER A 163 6.81 13.06 -9.03
CA SER A 163 6.10 14.14 -8.33
C SER A 163 4.70 13.69 -7.93
N TYR A 164 4.23 14.16 -6.77
CA TYR A 164 2.85 13.93 -6.32
C TYR A 164 1.85 14.91 -6.95
N TRP A 165 2.34 16.07 -7.43
CA TRP A 165 1.51 17.15 -7.97
C TRP A 165 1.28 17.07 -9.47
N LYS A 166 2.05 16.23 -10.16
CA LYS A 166 1.95 16.07 -11.61
C LYS A 166 2.46 14.70 -12.05
N VAL A 167 1.94 14.24 -13.16
CA VAL A 167 2.44 13.04 -13.82
C VAL A 167 3.53 13.46 -14.79
N LEU A 168 4.75 12.98 -14.58
CA LEU A 168 5.91 13.30 -15.41
C LEU A 168 6.12 12.23 -16.49
N ALA A 169 6.93 12.56 -17.49
CA ALA A 169 7.30 11.67 -18.58
C ALA A 169 7.77 10.30 -18.07
N GLY A 170 7.19 9.23 -18.61
CA GLY A 170 7.48 7.85 -18.20
C GLY A 170 6.79 7.38 -16.92
N CYS A 171 5.97 8.25 -16.28
CA CYS A 171 5.18 7.92 -15.08
C CYS A 171 3.67 7.86 -15.37
N ASP A 172 3.29 7.52 -16.60
CA ASP A 172 1.88 7.48 -17.03
C ASP A 172 0.98 6.73 -16.05
N ILE A 173 -0.23 7.25 -15.88
CA ILE A 173 -1.29 6.55 -15.15
C ILE A 173 -2.17 5.84 -16.17
N TYR A 174 -2.33 4.55 -15.98
CA TYR A 174 -3.16 3.68 -16.81
C TYR A 174 -4.47 3.36 -16.11
N ARG A 175 -5.57 3.30 -16.86
CA ARG A 175 -6.84 2.76 -16.40
C ARG A 175 -7.24 1.61 -17.31
N ASP A 176 -7.41 0.43 -16.73
CA ASP A 176 -7.80 -0.79 -17.44
C ASP A 176 -6.93 -1.04 -18.69
N GLY A 177 -5.61 -0.88 -18.53
CA GLY A 177 -4.61 -1.07 -19.57
C GLY A 177 -4.43 0.09 -20.56
N LYS A 178 -5.24 1.15 -20.48
CA LYS A 178 -5.17 2.33 -21.36
C LYS A 178 -4.59 3.53 -20.60
N ILE A 179 -3.82 4.37 -21.29
CA ILE A 179 -3.32 5.62 -20.71
C ILE A 179 -4.50 6.51 -20.37
N LEU A 180 -4.63 6.84 -19.09
CA LEU A 180 -5.60 7.81 -18.57
C LEU A 180 -4.97 9.19 -18.47
N ILE A 181 -3.76 9.27 -17.91
CA ILE A 181 -2.98 10.50 -17.81
C ILE A 181 -1.60 10.21 -18.41
N ASP A 182 -1.29 10.95 -19.46
CA ASP A 182 -0.05 10.86 -20.23
C ASP A 182 0.96 11.86 -19.68
N GLY A 183 2.06 11.36 -19.15
CA GLY A 183 3.13 12.16 -18.56
C GLY A 183 3.89 13.03 -19.56
N ASP A 184 3.89 12.65 -20.84
CA ASP A 184 4.50 13.43 -21.91
C ASP A 184 3.60 14.57 -22.42
N ASN A 185 2.32 14.59 -22.00
CA ASN A 185 1.33 15.56 -22.45
C ASN A 185 1.02 16.59 -21.36
N GLU A 186 1.65 17.76 -21.40
CA GLU A 186 1.43 18.85 -20.44
C GLU A 186 -0.04 19.26 -20.24
N LYS A 187 -0.93 19.00 -21.21
CA LYS A 187 -2.34 19.33 -21.13
C LYS A 187 -3.12 18.36 -20.23
N THR A 188 -2.66 17.13 -20.07
CA THR A 188 -3.30 16.13 -19.20
C THR A 188 -2.74 16.13 -17.79
N ASN A 189 -1.61 16.81 -17.58
CA ASN A 189 -0.81 16.76 -16.35
C ASN A 189 -1.34 17.59 -15.17
N LEU A 190 -2.34 18.44 -15.33
CA LEU A 190 -2.61 19.50 -14.35
C LEU A 190 -3.98 19.42 -13.66
N ARG A 191 -4.81 18.42 -13.93
CA ARG A 191 -6.13 18.34 -13.32
C ARG A 191 -6.48 16.91 -12.92
N ASN A 192 -7.01 16.78 -11.71
CA ASN A 192 -7.69 15.57 -11.31
C ASN A 192 -8.92 15.37 -12.22
N PRO A 193 -8.97 14.33 -13.06
CA PRO A 193 -10.11 14.12 -13.98
C PRO A 193 -11.41 13.84 -13.22
N TYR A 194 -11.36 13.46 -11.96
CA TYR A 194 -12.52 13.20 -11.09
C TYR A 194 -12.96 14.43 -10.30
N LYS A 195 -12.05 15.38 -10.05
CA LYS A 195 -12.28 16.61 -9.29
C LYS A 195 -11.57 17.78 -9.98
N PRO A 196 -12.09 18.27 -11.12
CA PRO A 196 -11.40 19.28 -11.93
C PRO A 196 -11.20 20.63 -11.23
N ASP A 197 -11.90 20.88 -10.14
CA ASP A 197 -11.80 22.09 -9.32
C ASP A 197 -10.73 22.00 -8.21
N GLN A 198 -10.08 20.83 -8.07
CA GLN A 198 -9.02 20.60 -7.09
C GLN A 198 -7.68 20.45 -7.79
N ASP A 199 -6.63 20.91 -7.13
CA ASP A 199 -5.26 20.65 -7.56
C ASP A 199 -5.00 19.15 -7.59
N PHE A 200 -4.26 18.72 -8.61
CA PHE A 200 -3.90 17.31 -8.73
C PHE A 200 -2.90 16.94 -7.65
N TYR A 201 -3.26 15.95 -6.84
CA TYR A 201 -2.36 15.32 -5.88
C TYR A 201 -2.60 13.81 -5.93
N THR A 202 -1.57 13.05 -6.29
CA THR A 202 -1.71 11.61 -6.63
C THR A 202 -2.30 10.79 -5.50
N THR A 203 -2.00 11.11 -4.24
CA THR A 203 -2.56 10.40 -3.07
C THR A 203 -4.08 10.55 -3.02
N ASN A 204 -4.58 11.79 -3.20
CA ASN A 204 -6.02 12.05 -3.25
C ASN A 204 -6.65 11.40 -4.48
N PHE A 205 -6.00 11.53 -5.64
CA PHE A 205 -6.48 10.94 -6.89
C PHE A 205 -6.69 9.44 -6.78
N PHE A 206 -5.72 8.68 -6.27
CA PHE A 206 -5.85 7.23 -6.10
C PHE A 206 -6.87 6.86 -5.03
N THR A 207 -7.06 7.70 -4.01
CA THR A 207 -8.13 7.53 -3.01
C THR A 207 -9.50 7.72 -3.63
N ASP A 208 -9.69 8.78 -4.44
CA ASP A 208 -10.96 9.06 -5.12
C ASP A 208 -11.35 7.93 -6.08
N VAL A 209 -10.38 7.40 -6.83
CA VAL A 209 -10.59 6.21 -7.69
C VAL A 209 -10.99 4.99 -6.87
N ALA A 210 -10.35 4.75 -5.74
CA ALA A 210 -10.67 3.63 -4.87
C ALA A 210 -12.10 3.75 -4.32
N ILE A 211 -12.51 4.95 -3.93
CA ILE A 211 -13.88 5.25 -3.46
C ILE A 211 -14.88 5.02 -4.61
N GLU A 212 -14.60 5.50 -5.82
CA GLU A 212 -15.45 5.26 -7.00
C GLU A 212 -15.69 3.76 -7.21
N TYR A 213 -14.63 2.95 -7.18
CA TYR A 213 -14.75 1.50 -7.37
C TYR A 213 -15.60 0.84 -6.29
N MET A 214 -15.39 1.19 -5.03
CA MET A 214 -16.18 0.67 -3.92
C MET A 214 -17.65 1.08 -4.00
N GLU A 215 -17.93 2.35 -4.31
CA GLU A 215 -19.30 2.86 -4.41
C GLU A 215 -20.07 2.18 -5.55
N ASP A 216 -19.43 1.96 -6.70
CA ASP A 216 -20.05 1.28 -7.83
C ASP A 216 -20.50 -0.13 -7.46
N THR A 217 -19.65 -0.90 -6.77
CA THR A 217 -19.99 -2.24 -6.30
C THR A 217 -21.07 -2.22 -5.22
N LEU A 218 -20.95 -1.33 -4.23
CA LEU A 218 -21.92 -1.23 -3.13
C LEU A 218 -23.33 -0.82 -3.60
N ARG A 219 -23.46 -0.17 -4.76
CA ARG A 219 -24.78 0.15 -5.36
C ARG A 219 -25.48 -1.09 -5.90
N THR A 220 -24.74 -2.10 -6.31
CA THR A 220 -25.32 -3.35 -6.87
C THR A 220 -25.58 -4.41 -5.80
N ASP A 221 -24.86 -4.34 -4.66
CA ASP A 221 -24.94 -5.23 -3.49
C ASP A 221 -24.92 -6.74 -3.82
N GLU A 222 -24.30 -7.10 -4.94
CA GLU A 222 -24.35 -8.47 -5.46
C GLU A 222 -23.13 -9.30 -5.08
N LYS A 223 -21.97 -8.65 -4.86
CA LYS A 223 -20.69 -9.36 -4.65
C LYS A 223 -19.80 -8.66 -3.63
N PRO A 224 -19.00 -9.43 -2.88
CA PRO A 224 -17.92 -8.86 -2.11
C PRO A 224 -16.84 -8.30 -3.03
N PHE A 225 -16.10 -7.29 -2.57
CA PHE A 225 -14.98 -6.75 -3.33
C PHE A 225 -13.63 -6.96 -2.64
N PHE A 226 -12.60 -7.02 -3.45
CA PHE A 226 -11.19 -6.91 -3.06
C PHE A 226 -10.59 -5.63 -3.66
N LEU A 227 -10.08 -4.76 -2.81
CA LEU A 227 -9.38 -3.55 -3.23
C LEU A 227 -7.90 -3.61 -2.79
N TYR A 228 -7.00 -3.48 -3.75
CA TYR A 228 -5.59 -3.20 -3.51
C TYR A 228 -5.31 -1.71 -3.73
N LEU A 229 -5.28 -0.92 -2.63
CA LEU A 229 -4.96 0.51 -2.62
C LEU A 229 -3.49 0.68 -2.27
N ALA A 230 -2.68 0.91 -3.28
CA ALA A 230 -1.23 0.92 -3.18
C ALA A 230 -0.70 2.34 -3.39
N TYR A 231 -0.54 3.09 -2.32
CA TYR A 231 -0.02 4.44 -2.40
C TYR A 231 1.44 4.50 -2.83
N ASN A 232 1.82 5.61 -3.46
CA ASN A 232 3.22 6.00 -3.62
C ASN A 232 3.75 6.68 -2.35
N ALA A 233 2.90 7.38 -1.61
CA ALA A 233 3.26 8.06 -0.36
C ALA A 233 3.64 7.05 0.74
N PRO A 234 4.61 7.42 1.61
CA PRO A 234 5.44 8.63 1.60
C PRO A 234 6.80 8.51 0.89
N HIS A 235 6.93 7.63 -0.13
CA HIS A 235 8.16 7.48 -0.91
C HIS A 235 8.64 8.82 -1.49
N PHE A 236 9.96 8.99 -1.65
CA PHE A 236 10.54 10.17 -2.30
C PHE A 236 9.98 10.37 -3.74
N PRO A 237 9.76 11.64 -4.20
CA PRO A 237 10.03 12.93 -3.50
C PRO A 237 9.09 13.16 -2.31
N LEU A 238 9.57 13.91 -1.30
CA LEU A 238 8.79 14.23 -0.11
C LEU A 238 7.95 15.48 -0.41
N GLU A 239 6.74 15.29 -0.87
CA GLU A 239 5.80 16.36 -1.22
C GLU A 239 4.48 16.13 -0.48
N ALA A 240 3.90 17.20 0.06
CA ALA A 240 2.60 17.18 0.74
C ALA A 240 1.87 18.51 0.48
N PRO A 241 0.53 18.56 0.68
CA PRO A 241 -0.21 19.81 0.63
C PRO A 241 0.31 20.84 1.65
N ASP A 242 0.42 22.10 1.22
CA ASP A 242 1.00 23.18 2.04
C ASP A 242 0.29 23.34 3.38
N GLU A 243 -1.03 23.15 3.42
CA GLU A 243 -1.81 23.19 4.66
C GLU A 243 -1.39 22.11 5.66
N ILE A 244 -1.01 20.93 5.18
CA ILE A 244 -0.53 19.83 6.03
C ILE A 244 0.91 20.14 6.49
N ILE A 245 1.76 20.65 5.61
CA ILE A 245 3.11 21.06 5.96
C ILE A 245 3.05 22.10 7.08
N THR A 246 2.23 23.14 6.91
CA THR A 246 2.07 24.23 7.89
C THR A 246 1.57 23.73 9.25
N GLU A 247 0.69 22.72 9.28
CA GLU A 247 0.22 22.11 10.54
C GLU A 247 1.39 21.58 11.38
N TYR A 248 2.43 21.04 10.73
CA TYR A 248 3.58 20.43 11.41
C TYR A 248 4.79 21.36 11.56
N GLU A 249 4.91 22.44 10.77
CA GLU A 249 6.03 23.39 10.85
C GLU A 249 6.25 23.91 12.27
N HIS A 250 5.19 24.33 12.97
CA HIS A 250 5.27 24.84 14.34
C HIS A 250 5.79 23.82 15.35
N GLN A 251 5.60 22.51 15.09
CA GLN A 251 6.15 21.48 15.97
C GLN A 251 7.66 21.35 15.82
N PHE A 252 8.20 21.70 14.64
CA PHE A 252 9.62 21.62 14.32
C PHE A 252 10.36 22.96 14.56
N GLU A 253 9.65 24.07 14.68
CA GLU A 253 10.19 25.38 15.02
C GLU A 253 10.36 25.61 16.54
N ASP A 254 9.83 24.71 17.38
CA ASP A 254 10.01 24.81 18.83
C ASP A 254 11.52 24.82 19.17
N PRO A 255 12.03 25.88 19.83
CA PRO A 255 13.43 25.98 20.23
C PRO A 255 13.91 24.78 21.04
N GLU A 256 13.03 24.14 21.80
CA GLU A 256 13.32 22.93 22.55
C GLU A 256 13.55 21.73 21.58
N TRP A 257 12.84 21.71 20.47
CA TRP A 257 13.02 20.75 19.38
C TRP A 257 14.34 21.00 18.62
N LEU A 258 14.64 22.23 18.26
CA LEU A 258 15.87 22.61 17.54
C LEU A 258 17.13 22.46 18.41
N THR A 259 17.05 22.76 19.69
CA THR A 259 18.18 22.52 20.64
C THR A 259 18.40 21.03 20.89
N THR A 260 17.37 20.24 20.69
CA THR A 260 17.41 18.77 20.77
C THR A 260 18.07 18.16 19.52
N TRP A 261 18.17 18.87 18.38
CA TRP A 261 18.79 18.35 17.14
C TRP A 261 20.31 18.21 17.20
N GLY A 262 21.00 18.91 18.07
CA GLY A 262 22.45 18.70 18.32
C GLY A 262 22.77 17.44 19.11
N SER A 263 21.87 16.99 19.98
CA SER A 263 21.80 15.68 20.65
C SER A 263 20.60 14.84 20.16
N GLY A 264 19.90 15.32 19.13
CA GLY A 264 18.49 15.16 18.82
C GLY A 264 18.03 13.76 18.43
N TRP A 265 18.76 13.08 17.58
CA TRP A 265 18.38 11.71 17.16
C TRP A 265 18.29 10.72 18.31
N ASP A 266 19.21 10.80 19.25
CA ASP A 266 19.23 9.88 20.39
C ASP A 266 18.09 10.16 21.35
N ASP A 267 17.76 11.41 21.58
CA ASP A 267 16.64 11.80 22.45
C ASP A 267 15.29 11.44 21.79
N MET A 268 15.11 11.80 20.52
CA MET A 268 13.92 11.37 19.75
C MET A 268 13.75 9.86 19.73
N ARG A 269 14.82 9.14 19.44
CA ARG A 269 14.85 7.67 19.40
C ARG A 269 14.48 7.10 20.76
N GLN A 270 14.98 7.68 21.84
CA GLN A 270 14.67 7.28 23.20
C GLN A 270 13.22 7.60 23.59
N LYS A 271 12.74 8.81 23.29
CA LYS A 271 11.34 9.21 23.51
C LYS A 271 10.38 8.31 22.74
N LYS A 272 10.66 8.04 21.46
CA LYS A 272 9.88 7.13 20.63
C LYS A 272 9.87 5.72 21.19
N PHE A 273 11.02 5.20 21.64
CA PHE A 273 11.13 3.88 22.25
C PHE A 273 10.35 3.77 23.57
N LEU A 274 10.36 4.82 24.40
CA LEU A 274 9.56 4.87 25.62
C LEU A 274 8.05 4.89 25.32
N ARG A 275 7.63 5.62 24.30
CA ARG A 275 6.23 5.58 23.82
C ARG A 275 5.84 4.19 23.33
N GLN A 276 6.71 3.53 22.56
CA GLN A 276 6.47 2.16 22.09
C GLN A 276 6.33 1.16 23.23
N LYS A 277 7.11 1.30 24.30
CA LYS A 277 6.93 0.51 25.53
C LYS A 277 5.58 0.76 26.19
N LYS A 278 5.18 2.04 26.29
CA LYS A 278 3.88 2.42 26.88
C LYS A 278 2.71 1.88 26.06
N LEU A 279 2.81 1.88 24.75
CA LEU A 279 1.80 1.36 23.82
C LEU A 279 1.85 -0.18 23.69
N GLY A 280 2.80 -0.86 24.31
CA GLY A 280 2.98 -2.31 24.20
C GLY A 280 3.49 -2.77 22.82
N VAL A 281 3.98 -1.86 21.99
CA VAL A 281 4.60 -2.17 20.69
C VAL A 281 5.89 -2.95 20.87
N VAL A 282 6.66 -2.58 21.90
CA VAL A 282 7.85 -3.31 22.34
C VAL A 282 7.67 -3.72 23.80
N THR A 283 8.30 -4.83 24.21
CA THR A 283 8.19 -5.33 25.58
C THR A 283 8.96 -4.45 26.55
N GLN A 284 8.55 -4.43 27.84
CA GLN A 284 9.25 -3.68 28.88
C GLN A 284 10.71 -4.13 29.07
N LYS A 285 11.00 -5.39 28.75
CA LYS A 285 12.36 -5.96 28.86
C LYS A 285 13.27 -5.61 27.67
N GLN A 286 12.70 -5.18 26.53
CA GLN A 286 13.52 -4.78 25.39
C GLN A 286 14.36 -3.56 25.73
N GLN A 287 15.58 -3.58 25.22
CA GLN A 287 16.52 -2.46 25.32
C GLN A 287 16.64 -1.79 23.95
N LEU A 288 16.81 -0.48 23.96
CA LEU A 288 17.13 0.25 22.75
C LEU A 288 18.50 -0.22 22.25
N PRO A 289 18.60 -0.73 21.01
CA PRO A 289 19.90 -1.16 20.48
C PRO A 289 20.92 -0.03 20.54
N GLN A 290 22.18 -0.35 20.79
CA GLN A 290 23.25 0.64 20.71
C GLN A 290 23.30 1.22 19.30
N ASP A 291 23.51 2.52 19.25
CA ASP A 291 23.57 3.23 17.99
C ASP A 291 24.84 2.89 17.22
N ASN A 292 24.71 2.60 15.93
CA ASN A 292 25.86 2.42 15.06
C ASN A 292 26.24 3.76 14.43
N LEU A 293 27.01 4.56 15.17
CA LEU A 293 27.47 5.90 14.76
C LEU A 293 28.11 5.92 13.37
N GLN A 294 28.70 4.82 12.90
CA GLN A 294 29.30 4.76 11.56
C GLN A 294 28.28 4.84 10.44
N LEU A 295 27.07 4.29 10.61
CA LEU A 295 26.02 4.38 9.59
C LEU A 295 25.39 5.78 9.50
N ARG A 296 25.32 6.53 10.61
CA ARG A 296 24.79 7.90 10.64
C ARG A 296 25.64 8.87 9.85
N HIS A 297 26.95 8.83 10.03
CA HIS A 297 27.85 9.78 9.37
C HIS A 297 27.98 9.56 7.88
N THR A 298 27.79 8.35 7.38
CA THR A 298 28.06 8.05 5.98
C THR A 298 26.90 8.39 5.05
N CYS A 299 25.65 8.11 5.42
CA CYS A 299 24.49 8.33 4.55
C CYS A 299 23.94 9.76 4.65
N LEU A 300 23.63 10.25 5.84
CA LEU A 300 23.01 11.56 6.02
C LEU A 300 23.98 12.72 5.75
N TYR A 301 25.22 12.61 6.26
CA TYR A 301 26.24 13.62 6.05
C TYR A 301 26.68 13.73 4.56
N GLN A 302 26.79 12.59 3.85
CA GLN A 302 27.09 12.60 2.42
C GLN A 302 25.94 13.13 1.59
N TYR A 303 24.68 12.86 1.99
CA TYR A 303 23.50 13.39 1.31
C TYR A 303 23.40 14.91 1.52
N LEU A 304 23.45 15.39 2.76
CA LEU A 304 23.33 16.80 3.11
C LEU A 304 24.48 17.66 2.52
N HIS A 305 25.70 17.13 2.44
CA HIS A 305 26.81 17.84 1.79
C HIS A 305 26.72 17.90 0.26
N LYS A 306 26.05 16.93 -0.37
CA LYS A 306 25.84 16.92 -1.82
C LYS A 306 24.62 17.75 -2.25
N HIS A 307 23.68 17.99 -1.33
CA HIS A 307 22.41 18.66 -1.61
C HIS A 307 22.08 19.73 -0.57
N PRO A 308 22.93 20.78 -0.43
CA PRO A 308 22.73 21.82 0.60
C PRO A 308 21.48 22.68 0.39
N LYS A 309 20.76 22.54 -0.73
CA LYS A 309 19.51 23.27 -1.02
C LYS A 309 18.25 22.47 -0.68
N ASP A 310 18.39 21.21 -0.28
CA ASP A 310 17.26 20.35 0.10
C ASP A 310 17.04 20.34 1.62
N ILE A 311 17.68 21.30 2.31
CA ILE A 311 17.49 21.56 3.74
C ILE A 311 16.59 22.80 3.87
N VAL A 312 15.29 22.58 3.68
CA VAL A 312 14.24 23.50 4.14
C VAL A 312 13.13 22.63 4.70
#